data_a71af98e411c80a670f60b73ea1b5311
#
_entry.id   a71af98e411c80a670f60b73ea1b5311
#
_cell.length_a   1.000
_cell.length_b   1.000
_cell.length_c   1.000
_cell.angle_alpha   90.00
_cell.angle_beta   90.00
_cell.angle_gamma   90.00
#
_symmetry.space_group_name_H-M   'P 1'
#
loop_
_entity.id
_entity.type
_entity.pdbx_description
1 polymer ?
#
loop_
_entity_poly.entity_id
_entity_poly.type
_entity_poly.pdbx_seq_one_letter_code
_entity_poly.pdbx_strand_id
1 'polypeptide(L)'
;MNEFNDDLLPASESLKQLAEAYGVSTEYWDYHGNLASPSSATLRAVLAALGVSINSEEEIGRALREVEDAPWRQALAPTVVTRGGVESTVPVYVPDGARVRVRVELENGDVRELVQTEDWTVPREVDGVKRGRASFILGADLPLGWHRIIAEVSPGSTDQPVPQGAHAAPPADDEADTITVTSALAVTPN
;
A
#
# COMPACT_ATOMS: atom_id res chain seq x y z
N MET A 1 9.98 8.84 40.97
CA MET A 1 10.09 10.31 41.09
C MET A 1 11.28 10.73 40.24
N ASN A 2 11.12 10.71 38.91
CA ASN A 2 12.07 11.27 37.91
C ASN A 2 11.34 11.38 36.55
N GLU A 3 10.20 12.08 36.52
CA GLU A 3 9.45 12.33 35.28
C GLU A 3 10.14 13.33 34.34
N PHE A 4 11.12 14.09 34.83
CA PHE A 4 11.80 15.14 34.04
C PHE A 4 12.97 14.65 33.18
N ASN A 5 13.39 13.38 33.27
CA ASN A 5 14.56 12.90 32.56
C ASN A 5 14.22 12.14 31.26
N ASP A 6 12.98 11.70 31.09
CA ASP A 6 12.54 10.97 29.87
C ASP A 6 12.25 11.92 28.71
N ASP A 7 11.91 13.19 29.00
CA ASP A 7 11.57 14.19 27.99
C ASP A 7 12.75 14.65 27.13
N LEU A 8 13.99 14.41 27.58
CA LEU A 8 15.21 14.81 26.89
C LEU A 8 15.98 13.62 26.29
N LEU A 9 15.51 12.39 26.50
CA LEU A 9 16.16 11.23 25.94
C LEU A 9 15.95 11.18 24.44
N PRO A 10 16.99 10.79 23.67
CA PRO A 10 16.83 10.56 22.23
C PRO A 10 15.78 9.45 22.01
N ALA A 11 15.00 9.59 20.95
CA ALA A 11 14.02 8.59 20.57
C ALA A 11 14.69 7.28 20.20
N SER A 12 14.06 6.15 20.60
CA SER A 12 14.48 4.83 20.13
C SER A 12 14.32 4.71 18.62
N GLU A 13 15.08 3.83 18.00
CA GLU A 13 14.99 3.63 16.56
C GLU A 13 13.60 3.16 16.11
N SER A 14 12.97 2.30 16.90
CA SER A 14 11.60 1.84 16.68
C SER A 14 10.58 2.97 16.74
N LEU A 15 10.77 3.93 17.68
CA LEU A 15 9.90 5.10 17.78
C LEU A 15 10.09 6.05 16.58
N LYS A 16 11.31 6.22 16.10
CA LYS A 16 11.57 7.00 14.88
C LYS A 16 10.92 6.35 13.64
N GLN A 17 11.11 5.04 13.46
CA GLN A 17 10.48 4.31 12.37
C GLN A 17 8.95 4.45 12.39
N LEU A 18 8.34 4.37 13.58
CA LEU A 18 6.90 4.57 13.71
C LEU A 18 6.50 6.01 13.35
N ALA A 19 7.25 7.01 13.81
CA ALA A 19 6.99 8.41 13.48
C ALA A 19 7.08 8.66 11.96
N GLU A 20 8.10 8.14 11.30
CA GLU A 20 8.28 8.21 9.85
C GLU A 20 7.14 7.53 9.09
N ALA A 21 6.69 6.37 9.56
CA ALA A 21 5.56 5.65 8.97
C ALA A 21 4.24 6.46 9.04
N TYR A 22 4.11 7.36 10.03
CA TYR A 22 3.01 8.32 10.13
C TYR A 22 3.31 9.69 9.50
N GLY A 23 4.41 9.80 8.74
CA GLY A 23 4.79 11.03 8.02
C GLY A 23 5.38 12.13 8.92
N VAL A 24 5.83 11.77 10.13
CA VAL A 24 6.46 12.70 11.07
C VAL A 24 7.97 12.68 10.86
N SER A 25 8.55 13.85 10.58
CA SER A 25 10.00 13.98 10.44
C SER A 25 10.72 13.72 11.76
N THR A 26 11.74 12.87 11.72
CA THR A 26 12.60 12.52 12.87
C THR A 26 13.87 13.34 12.91
N GLU A 27 14.10 14.17 11.88
CA GLU A 27 15.22 15.12 11.81
C GLU A 27 14.77 16.41 11.11
N TYR A 28 15.31 17.53 11.53
CA TYR A 28 15.07 18.82 10.92
C TYR A 28 16.28 19.75 11.09
N TRP A 29 16.41 20.72 10.20
CA TRP A 29 17.41 21.78 10.32
C TRP A 29 16.84 22.91 11.19
N ASP A 30 17.57 23.25 12.24
CA ASP A 30 17.18 24.37 13.12
C ASP A 30 17.44 25.74 12.46
N TYR A 31 17.02 26.80 13.11
CA TYR A 31 17.23 28.17 12.62
C TYR A 31 18.71 28.53 12.47
N HIS A 32 19.61 27.86 13.20
CA HIS A 32 21.07 28.10 13.14
C HIS A 32 21.77 27.21 12.08
N GLY A 33 21.02 26.39 11.36
CA GLY A 33 21.56 25.45 10.36
C GLY A 33 22.21 24.21 10.98
N ASN A 34 21.82 23.82 12.20
CA ASN A 34 22.23 22.56 12.81
C ASN A 34 21.15 21.50 12.58
N LEU A 35 21.57 20.27 12.34
CA LEU A 35 20.66 19.14 12.30
C LEU A 35 20.21 18.81 13.74
N ALA A 36 18.92 18.80 13.97
CA ALA A 36 18.31 18.50 15.25
C ALA A 36 17.29 17.37 15.12
N SER A 37 17.10 16.61 16.19
CA SER A 37 16.10 15.54 16.27
C SER A 37 15.10 15.84 17.38
N PRO A 38 13.79 15.60 17.17
CA PRO A 38 12.80 15.71 18.22
C PRO A 38 13.10 14.72 19.37
N SER A 39 12.74 15.11 20.58
CA SER A 39 12.85 14.20 21.73
C SER A 39 11.84 13.06 21.65
N SER A 40 12.07 11.99 22.41
CA SER A 40 11.14 10.88 22.55
C SER A 40 9.75 11.34 22.95
N ALA A 41 9.64 12.26 23.93
CA ALA A 41 8.39 12.83 24.38
C ALA A 41 7.67 13.62 23.27
N THR A 42 8.39 14.39 22.48
CA THR A 42 7.83 15.14 21.34
C THR A 42 7.22 14.18 20.31
N LEU A 43 7.96 13.15 19.90
CA LEU A 43 7.44 12.17 18.93
C LEU A 43 6.21 11.44 19.45
N ARG A 44 6.21 11.02 20.73
CA ARG A 44 5.04 10.39 21.37
C ARG A 44 3.83 11.34 21.39
N ALA A 45 4.03 12.60 21.73
CA ALA A 45 2.96 13.59 21.76
C ALA A 45 2.35 13.83 20.35
N VAL A 46 3.20 13.90 19.31
CA VAL A 46 2.73 14.05 17.92
C VAL A 46 1.98 12.81 17.48
N LEU A 47 2.50 11.60 17.75
CA LEU A 47 1.81 10.36 17.42
C LEU A 47 0.48 10.24 18.15
N ALA A 48 0.41 10.63 19.42
CA ALA A 48 -0.84 10.66 20.17
C ALA A 48 -1.87 11.61 19.54
N ALA A 49 -1.43 12.78 19.07
CA ALA A 49 -2.29 13.71 18.34
C ALA A 49 -2.79 13.13 16.99
N LEU A 50 -2.05 12.21 16.38
CA LEU A 50 -2.45 11.45 15.20
C LEU A 50 -3.31 10.20 15.54
N GLY A 51 -3.67 10.02 16.82
CA GLY A 51 -4.50 8.92 17.29
C GLY A 51 -3.72 7.65 17.67
N VAL A 52 -2.39 7.71 17.72
CA VAL A 52 -1.50 6.58 18.04
C VAL A 52 -0.90 6.79 19.42
N SER A 53 -1.56 6.30 20.46
CA SER A 53 -1.05 6.37 21.83
C SER A 53 -0.13 5.18 22.10
N ILE A 54 1.12 5.45 22.48
CA ILE A 54 2.16 4.46 22.76
C ILE A 54 2.89 4.80 24.06
N ASN A 55 2.95 3.84 24.95
CA ASN A 55 3.57 3.98 26.26
C ASN A 55 4.70 2.98 26.50
N SER A 56 4.87 1.99 25.61
CA SER A 56 5.90 0.94 25.72
C SER A 56 6.47 0.55 24.34
N GLU A 57 7.65 -0.08 24.35
CA GLU A 57 8.26 -0.65 23.13
C GLU A 57 7.41 -1.75 22.50
N GLU A 58 6.65 -2.51 23.31
CA GLU A 58 5.70 -3.50 22.80
C GLU A 58 4.58 -2.86 21.99
N GLU A 59 4.07 -1.72 22.45
CA GLU A 59 3.02 -0.95 21.76
C GLU A 59 3.55 -0.35 20.46
N ILE A 60 4.80 0.14 20.44
CA ILE A 60 5.47 0.59 19.22
C ILE A 60 5.57 -0.56 18.21
N GLY A 61 6.05 -1.72 18.63
CA GLY A 61 6.15 -2.89 17.75
C GLY A 61 4.79 -3.36 17.22
N ARG A 62 3.71 -3.22 18.00
CA ARG A 62 2.35 -3.53 17.55
C ARG A 62 1.88 -2.49 16.52
N ALA A 63 2.09 -1.20 16.78
CA ALA A 63 1.72 -0.12 15.88
C ALA A 63 2.47 -0.19 14.55
N LEU A 64 3.76 -0.54 14.55
CA LEU A 64 4.53 -0.77 13.33
C LEU A 64 3.96 -1.90 12.49
N ARG A 65 3.62 -3.03 13.10
CA ARG A 65 2.95 -4.14 12.39
C ARG A 65 1.62 -3.72 11.80
N GLU A 66 0.83 -2.95 12.55
CA GLU A 66 -0.45 -2.43 12.09
C GLU A 66 -0.31 -1.55 10.83
N VAL A 67 0.70 -0.67 10.82
CA VAL A 67 1.02 0.16 9.63
C VAL A 67 1.46 -0.69 8.45
N GLU A 68 2.29 -1.71 8.69
CA GLU A 68 2.74 -2.63 7.65
C GLU A 68 1.60 -3.50 7.08
N ASP A 69 0.63 -3.88 7.92
CA ASP A 69 -0.49 -4.71 7.52
C ASP A 69 -1.64 -3.91 6.88
N ALA A 70 -1.75 -2.63 7.20
CA ALA A 70 -2.84 -1.77 6.72
C ALA A 70 -3.02 -1.80 5.19
N PRO A 71 -1.97 -1.71 4.35
CA PRO A 71 -2.12 -1.80 2.89
C PRO A 71 -2.68 -3.16 2.43
N TRP A 72 -2.37 -4.24 3.14
CA TRP A 72 -2.79 -5.59 2.78
C TRP A 72 -4.27 -5.88 3.05
N ARG A 73 -4.95 -5.04 3.87
CA ARG A 73 -6.38 -5.16 4.16
C ARG A 73 -7.28 -4.64 3.04
N GLN A 74 -6.72 -3.83 2.14
CA GLN A 74 -7.44 -3.24 1.03
C GLN A 74 -6.89 -3.80 -0.28
N ALA A 75 -7.76 -4.17 -1.21
CA ALA A 75 -7.30 -4.66 -2.51
C ALA A 75 -6.56 -3.56 -3.29
N LEU A 76 -7.03 -2.31 -3.23
CA LEU A 76 -6.40 -1.13 -3.84
C LEU A 76 -6.31 0.00 -2.81
N ALA A 77 -5.26 0.82 -2.92
CA ALA A 77 -5.23 2.09 -2.20
C ALA A 77 -6.43 2.96 -2.63
N PRO A 78 -7.04 3.75 -1.73
CA PRO A 78 -8.20 4.60 -2.07
C PRO A 78 -7.92 5.59 -3.19
N THR A 79 -6.67 6.04 -3.31
CA THR A 79 -6.20 6.94 -4.37
C THR A 79 -4.77 6.56 -4.75
N VAL A 80 -4.52 6.52 -6.05
CA VAL A 80 -3.20 6.35 -6.64
C VAL A 80 -2.81 7.65 -7.33
N VAL A 81 -1.61 8.14 -7.09
CA VAL A 81 -1.08 9.34 -7.74
C VAL A 81 0.17 8.95 -8.53
N THR A 82 0.21 9.30 -9.81
CA THR A 82 1.38 9.11 -10.66
C THR A 82 1.67 10.38 -11.46
N ARG A 83 2.84 10.44 -12.09
CA ARG A 83 3.24 11.56 -12.96
C ARG A 83 3.11 11.19 -14.42
N GLY A 84 2.60 12.09 -15.21
CA GLY A 84 2.53 11.94 -16.67
C GLY A 84 3.92 11.76 -17.26
N GLY A 85 4.02 10.89 -18.26
CA GLY A 85 5.31 10.58 -18.90
C GLY A 85 6.22 9.62 -18.12
N VAL A 86 5.78 9.12 -16.96
CA VAL A 86 6.54 8.19 -16.13
C VAL A 86 5.78 6.89 -15.95
N GLU A 87 6.40 5.78 -16.30
CA GLU A 87 5.85 4.46 -15.99
C GLU A 87 5.93 4.21 -14.48
N SER A 88 4.87 3.68 -13.92
CA SER A 88 4.79 3.30 -12.50
C SER A 88 4.01 2.00 -12.35
N THR A 89 3.93 1.48 -11.14
CA THR A 89 3.17 0.27 -10.85
C THR A 89 2.13 0.51 -9.78
N VAL A 90 1.00 -0.19 -9.88
CA VAL A 90 -0.02 -0.23 -8.84
C VAL A 90 -0.09 -1.63 -8.25
N PRO A 91 0.09 -1.78 -6.93
CA PRO A 91 -0.08 -3.05 -6.24
C PRO A 91 -1.56 -3.32 -5.97
N VAL A 92 -1.97 -4.57 -6.12
CA VAL A 92 -3.30 -5.08 -5.76
C VAL A 92 -3.11 -6.22 -4.77
N TYR A 93 -3.73 -6.09 -3.60
CA TYR A 93 -3.64 -7.08 -2.53
C TYR A 93 -4.90 -7.95 -2.48
N VAL A 94 -4.73 -9.25 -2.66
CA VAL A 94 -5.82 -10.20 -2.82
C VAL A 94 -5.55 -11.47 -2.01
N PRO A 95 -6.56 -12.31 -1.77
CA PRO A 95 -6.29 -13.65 -1.24
C PRO A 95 -5.26 -14.37 -2.10
N ASP A 96 -4.34 -15.08 -1.44
CA ASP A 96 -3.26 -15.80 -2.14
C ASP A 96 -3.83 -16.79 -3.17
N GLY A 97 -3.34 -16.74 -4.40
CA GLY A 97 -3.84 -17.56 -5.51
C GLY A 97 -5.07 -17.01 -6.25
N ALA A 98 -5.66 -15.89 -5.82
CA ALA A 98 -6.75 -15.26 -6.55
C ALA A 98 -6.29 -14.75 -7.93
N ARG A 99 -7.21 -14.74 -8.90
CA ARG A 99 -6.98 -14.12 -10.22
C ARG A 99 -7.36 -12.67 -10.16
N VAL A 100 -6.58 -11.81 -10.79
CA VAL A 100 -6.81 -10.36 -10.83
C VAL A 100 -6.77 -9.85 -12.25
N ARG A 101 -7.73 -9.02 -12.62
CA ARG A 101 -7.69 -8.20 -13.83
C ARG A 101 -7.81 -6.75 -13.40
N VAL A 102 -7.04 -5.88 -14.02
CA VAL A 102 -7.05 -4.45 -13.68
C VAL A 102 -7.16 -3.64 -14.96
N ARG A 103 -8.07 -2.65 -14.95
CA ARG A 103 -8.22 -1.69 -16.03
C ARG A 103 -8.28 -0.27 -15.48
N VAL A 104 -7.98 0.69 -16.33
CA VAL A 104 -8.16 2.12 -16.06
C VAL A 104 -9.27 2.64 -16.95
N GLU A 105 -10.28 3.25 -16.34
CA GLU A 105 -11.26 4.08 -17.04
C GLU A 105 -10.74 5.53 -17.05
N LEU A 106 -10.48 6.05 -18.22
CA LEU A 106 -10.02 7.41 -18.43
C LEU A 106 -11.17 8.41 -18.26
N GLU A 107 -10.83 9.67 -17.97
CA GLU A 107 -11.81 10.75 -17.81
C GLU A 107 -12.69 10.97 -19.06
N ASN A 108 -12.16 10.65 -20.25
CA ASN A 108 -12.89 10.71 -21.53
C ASN A 108 -13.78 9.48 -21.81
N GLY A 109 -13.80 8.50 -20.92
CA GLY A 109 -14.57 7.28 -21.05
C GLY A 109 -13.84 6.11 -21.73
N ASP A 110 -12.63 6.30 -22.23
CA ASP A 110 -11.84 5.20 -22.78
C ASP A 110 -11.42 4.24 -21.67
N VAL A 111 -11.26 2.97 -22.02
CA VAL A 111 -10.83 1.92 -21.09
C VAL A 111 -9.50 1.33 -21.56
N ARG A 112 -8.57 1.17 -20.64
CA ARG A 112 -7.26 0.54 -20.89
C ARG A 112 -7.02 -0.58 -19.91
N GLU A 113 -6.82 -1.80 -20.42
CA GLU A 113 -6.38 -2.93 -19.61
C GLU A 113 -4.92 -2.72 -19.19
N LEU A 114 -4.62 -3.05 -17.92
CA LEU A 114 -3.27 -3.00 -17.40
C LEU A 114 -2.59 -4.35 -17.50
N VAL A 115 -1.30 -4.32 -17.79
CA VAL A 115 -0.48 -5.52 -17.85
C VAL A 115 0.06 -5.84 -16.46
N GLN A 116 -0.12 -7.08 -16.03
CA GLN A 116 0.49 -7.57 -14.80
C GLN A 116 2.00 -7.75 -15.02
N THR A 117 2.79 -7.29 -14.06
CA THR A 117 4.24 -7.50 -14.02
C THR A 117 4.61 -8.51 -12.94
N GLU A 118 5.83 -9.03 -13.01
CA GLU A 118 6.36 -9.91 -11.98
C GLU A 118 6.42 -9.20 -10.62
N ASP A 119 6.02 -9.92 -9.60
CA ASP A 119 6.04 -9.45 -8.21
C ASP A 119 6.50 -10.58 -7.30
N TRP A 120 7.69 -10.44 -6.74
CA TRP A 120 8.32 -11.44 -5.88
C TRP A 120 8.01 -11.23 -4.39
N THR A 121 7.00 -10.42 -4.07
CA THR A 121 6.59 -10.20 -2.69
C THR A 121 6.00 -11.47 -2.10
N VAL A 122 6.58 -11.89 -1.00
CA VAL A 122 6.11 -13.09 -0.28
C VAL A 122 4.71 -12.85 0.25
N PRO A 123 3.76 -13.78 0.03
CA PRO A 123 2.43 -13.68 0.62
C PRO A 123 2.49 -13.57 2.15
N ARG A 124 1.61 -12.76 2.70
CA ARG A 124 1.54 -12.44 4.14
C ARG A 124 0.20 -12.87 4.72
N GLU A 125 0.20 -13.38 5.94
CA GLU A 125 -1.02 -13.60 6.70
C GLU A 125 -1.43 -12.32 7.42
N VAL A 126 -2.61 -11.82 7.11
CA VAL A 126 -3.21 -10.62 7.72
C VAL A 126 -4.63 -10.95 8.12
N ASP A 127 -4.95 -10.75 9.40
CA ASP A 127 -6.26 -11.04 10.00
C ASP A 127 -6.74 -12.48 9.71
N GLY A 128 -5.82 -13.47 9.75
CA GLY A 128 -6.12 -14.88 9.49
C GLY A 128 -6.34 -15.25 8.02
N VAL A 129 -6.09 -14.31 7.10
CA VAL A 129 -6.19 -14.53 5.65
C VAL A 129 -4.80 -14.41 5.02
N LYS A 130 -4.38 -15.44 4.30
CA LYS A 130 -3.16 -15.38 3.50
C LYS A 130 -3.42 -14.53 2.26
N ARG A 131 -2.69 -13.42 2.13
CA ARG A 131 -2.81 -12.44 1.04
C ARG A 131 -1.56 -12.43 0.19
N GLY A 132 -1.75 -12.39 -1.12
CA GLY A 132 -0.72 -12.15 -2.11
C GLY A 132 -0.80 -10.71 -2.64
N ARG A 133 0.25 -10.31 -3.34
CA ARG A 133 0.32 -9.03 -4.05
C ARG A 133 0.54 -9.28 -5.53
N ALA A 134 -0.29 -8.66 -6.37
CA ALA A 134 -0.11 -8.60 -7.81
C ALA A 134 0.19 -7.15 -8.21
N SER A 135 1.17 -6.92 -9.04
CA SER A 135 1.56 -5.58 -9.50
C SER A 135 1.21 -5.38 -10.97
N PHE A 136 0.65 -4.22 -11.30
CA PHE A 136 0.21 -3.86 -12.65
C PHE A 136 0.89 -2.58 -13.12
N ILE A 137 1.24 -2.52 -14.40
CA ILE A 137 1.95 -1.39 -14.99
C ILE A 137 0.95 -0.28 -15.35
N LEU A 138 1.19 0.91 -14.82
CA LEU A 138 0.59 2.16 -15.28
C LEU A 138 1.53 2.77 -16.32
N GLY A 139 1.12 2.75 -17.59
CA GLY A 139 1.94 3.21 -18.69
C GLY A 139 2.24 4.73 -18.64
N ALA A 140 3.41 5.11 -19.13
CA ALA A 140 3.83 6.51 -19.24
C ALA A 140 2.94 7.35 -20.19
N ASP A 141 2.13 6.71 -21.03
CA ASP A 141 1.23 7.32 -22.01
C ASP A 141 -0.16 7.65 -21.47
N LEU A 142 -0.37 7.49 -20.15
CA LEU A 142 -1.62 7.91 -19.51
C LEU A 142 -1.77 9.44 -19.59
N PRO A 143 -2.95 9.93 -20.05
CA PRO A 143 -3.19 11.37 -20.09
C PRO A 143 -3.24 11.98 -18.69
N LEU A 144 -2.92 13.27 -18.59
CA LEU A 144 -3.12 14.03 -17.35
C LEU A 144 -4.61 14.10 -17.02
N GLY A 145 -4.96 14.02 -15.75
CA GLY A 145 -6.35 14.13 -15.30
C GLY A 145 -6.70 13.16 -14.19
N TRP A 146 -8.01 13.02 -13.97
CA TRP A 146 -8.60 12.12 -13.00
C TRP A 146 -9.21 10.91 -13.69
N HIS A 147 -8.73 9.75 -13.31
CA HIS A 147 -9.15 8.47 -13.89
C HIS A 147 -9.61 7.54 -12.76
N ARG A 148 -10.08 6.36 -13.13
CA ARG A 148 -10.49 5.33 -12.18
C ARG A 148 -9.76 4.03 -12.48
N ILE A 149 -9.13 3.44 -11.47
CA ILE A 149 -8.63 2.07 -11.54
C ILE A 149 -9.75 1.14 -11.09
N ILE A 150 -9.95 0.07 -11.83
CA ILE A 150 -10.92 -0.99 -11.50
C ILE A 150 -10.16 -2.30 -11.47
N ALA A 151 -10.21 -2.98 -10.32
CA ALA A 151 -9.68 -4.31 -10.15
C ALA A 151 -10.82 -5.31 -9.99
N GLU A 152 -10.82 -6.35 -10.79
CA GLU A 152 -11.72 -7.50 -10.71
C GLU A 152 -10.94 -8.67 -10.13
N VAL A 153 -11.39 -9.16 -8.98
CA VAL A 153 -10.76 -10.24 -8.23
C VAL A 153 -11.68 -11.45 -8.24
N SER A 154 -11.22 -12.53 -8.82
CA SER A 154 -11.95 -13.81 -8.84
C SER A 154 -11.21 -14.85 -8.00
N PRO A 155 -11.90 -15.78 -7.34
CA PRO A 155 -11.28 -16.88 -6.63
C PRO A 155 -10.31 -17.62 -7.53
N GLY A 156 -9.14 -18.00 -7.02
CA GLY A 156 -8.23 -18.90 -7.71
C GLY A 156 -8.85 -20.30 -7.78
N SER A 157 -8.73 -20.95 -8.92
CA SER A 157 -9.11 -22.37 -9.00
C SER A 157 -8.18 -23.16 -8.10
N THR A 158 -8.70 -23.66 -6.98
CA THR A 158 -8.02 -24.66 -6.18
C THR A 158 -8.02 -25.94 -7.02
N ASP A 159 -6.83 -26.37 -7.43
CA ASP A 159 -6.56 -27.68 -8.01
C ASP A 159 -6.93 -27.90 -9.48
N GLN A 160 -5.99 -27.50 -10.38
CA GLN A 160 -5.67 -28.36 -11.55
C GLN A 160 -4.22 -28.15 -11.98
N PRO A 161 -3.41 -29.21 -12.08
CA PRO A 161 -2.11 -29.14 -12.74
C PRO A 161 -2.36 -28.81 -14.22
N VAL A 162 -1.75 -27.73 -14.71
CA VAL A 162 -1.83 -27.31 -16.11
C VAL A 162 -1.24 -28.40 -17.00
N PRO A 163 -2.02 -29.06 -17.88
CA PRO A 163 -1.46 -29.96 -18.87
C PRO A 163 -0.69 -29.09 -19.90
N GLN A 164 0.60 -29.37 -20.07
CA GLN A 164 1.37 -28.79 -21.16
C GLN A 164 0.72 -29.21 -22.49
N GLY A 165 0.17 -28.25 -23.24
CA GLY A 165 -0.14 -28.44 -24.67
C GLY A 165 -1.60 -28.38 -25.12
N ALA A 166 -2.53 -27.76 -24.40
CA ALA A 166 -3.87 -27.55 -24.90
C ALA A 166 -4.15 -26.05 -25.18
N HIS A 167 -4.56 -25.74 -26.41
CA HIS A 167 -5.18 -24.45 -26.76
C HIS A 167 -6.34 -24.21 -25.80
N ALA A 168 -6.25 -23.16 -25.00
CA ALA A 168 -7.27 -22.78 -24.06
C ALA A 168 -8.54 -22.34 -24.80
N ALA A 169 -9.60 -23.10 -24.61
CA ALA A 169 -10.95 -22.61 -24.81
C ALA A 169 -11.23 -21.50 -23.77
N PRO A 170 -12.03 -20.47 -24.10
CA PRO A 170 -12.39 -19.44 -23.13
C PRO A 170 -13.07 -20.08 -21.93
N PRO A 171 -12.71 -19.71 -20.68
CA PRO A 171 -13.34 -20.27 -19.50
C PRO A 171 -14.81 -19.83 -19.47
N ALA A 172 -15.69 -20.80 -19.24
CA ALA A 172 -17.09 -20.57 -18.95
C ALA A 172 -17.23 -19.76 -17.65
N ASP A 173 -18.13 -18.82 -17.69
CA ASP A 173 -18.80 -18.02 -16.66
C ASP A 173 -18.60 -18.44 -15.19
N ASP A 174 -17.53 -17.93 -14.55
CA ASP A 174 -17.37 -17.88 -13.10
C ASP A 174 -17.67 -16.43 -12.61
N GLU A 175 -18.75 -15.83 -13.11
CA GLU A 175 -19.15 -14.47 -12.72
C GLU A 175 -19.72 -14.37 -11.29
N ALA A 176 -20.02 -15.49 -10.64
CA ALA A 176 -20.78 -15.49 -9.39
C ALA A 176 -19.99 -15.01 -8.15
N ASP A 177 -18.66 -15.01 -8.17
CA ASP A 177 -17.82 -14.65 -7.02
C ASP A 177 -16.78 -13.57 -7.33
N THR A 178 -16.93 -12.82 -8.42
CA THR A 178 -15.98 -11.76 -8.77
C THR A 178 -16.26 -10.50 -7.97
N ILE A 179 -15.28 -10.07 -7.19
CA ILE A 179 -15.32 -8.82 -6.43
C ILE A 179 -14.70 -7.71 -7.26
N THR A 180 -15.45 -6.62 -7.47
CA THR A 180 -14.95 -5.41 -8.13
C THR A 180 -14.57 -4.36 -7.10
N VAL A 181 -13.33 -3.89 -7.16
CA VAL A 181 -12.80 -2.82 -6.31
C VAL A 181 -12.36 -1.64 -7.18
N THR A 182 -12.64 -0.43 -6.72
CA THR A 182 -12.31 0.78 -7.46
C THR A 182 -11.41 1.70 -6.65
N SER A 183 -10.53 2.43 -7.35
CA SER A 183 -9.65 3.45 -6.79
C SER A 183 -9.61 4.68 -7.70
N ALA A 184 -9.45 5.86 -7.10
CA ALA A 184 -9.17 7.06 -7.87
C ALA A 184 -7.72 7.05 -8.38
N LEU A 185 -7.50 7.50 -9.61
CA LEU A 185 -6.16 7.68 -10.19
C LEU A 185 -5.98 9.12 -10.63
N ALA A 186 -5.03 9.81 -10.04
CA ALA A 186 -4.61 11.14 -10.46
C ALA A 186 -3.29 11.06 -11.22
N VAL A 187 -3.30 11.51 -12.49
CA VAL A 187 -2.09 11.66 -13.30
C VAL A 187 -1.74 13.14 -13.32
N THR A 188 -0.66 13.50 -12.64
CA THR A 188 -0.23 14.88 -12.44
C THR A 188 0.88 15.27 -13.42
N PRO A 189 1.07 16.57 -13.74
CA PRO A 189 2.24 17.03 -14.48
C PRO A 189 3.56 16.65 -13.76
N ASN A 190 4.61 16.58 -14.55
CA ASN A 190 5.99 16.37 -14.06
C ASN A 190 6.54 17.63 -13.39
#